data_5d88c5164a294b176720c6daf2a9573b
#
_entry.id   5d88c5164a294b176720c6daf2a9573b
#
_cell.length_a   1.000
_cell.length_b   1.000
_cell.length_c   1.000
_cell.angle_alpha   90.00
_cell.angle_beta   90.00
_cell.angle_gamma   90.00
#
_symmetry.space_group_name_H-M   'P 1'
#
loop_
_entity.id
_entity.type
_entity.pdbx_description
1 polymer ?
#
loop_
_entity_poly.entity_id
_entity_poly.type
_entity_poly.pdbx_seq_one_letter_code
_entity_poly.pdbx_strand_id
1 'polypeptide(L)'
;MSRLTEKWVETIERELPDYEKSLRHKIGLDFAGIAAGANNLTYQAILDKADTHPVAVVPITAGKGLIGGFSSAVTAIIRQAGFHAFETNSTDVNGIYEAFSRGAKLAFMADDQRFAGFAFEAKRASDNNDATARGFVHALDAMCPGGLSDKKVLIMGCGIIGKLSYDILLKKNAYPVFYDKPSVAKDIRDCISDPAEISNYQYIIDATNEGGWLKNDMLHDEVYISAPGVPLSLDDNALKMHEKRLIHDVLHIGTLTMLGELLS
;
A
#
# COMPACT_ATOMS: atom_id res chain seq x y z
N MET A 1 -2.02 12.58 -2.09
CA MET A 1 -0.98 11.70 -1.52
C MET A 1 0.02 12.56 -0.77
N SER A 2 0.43 12.17 0.43
CA SER A 2 1.55 12.84 1.10
C SER A 2 2.83 12.51 0.33
N ARG A 3 3.65 13.53 0.02
CA ARG A 3 4.95 13.31 -0.62
C ARG A 3 5.84 12.55 0.37
N LEU A 4 6.40 11.43 -0.04
CA LEU A 4 7.38 10.69 0.75
C LEU A 4 8.66 11.54 0.94
N THR A 5 9.38 11.30 2.01
CA THR A 5 10.70 11.91 2.27
C THR A 5 11.79 10.88 2.02
N GLU A 6 13.01 11.33 1.70
CA GLU A 6 14.17 10.44 1.55
C GLU A 6 14.36 9.54 2.76
N LYS A 7 14.19 10.08 3.97
CA LYS A 7 14.30 9.33 5.23
C LYS A 7 13.37 8.11 5.30
N TRP A 8 12.19 8.17 4.66
CA TRP A 8 11.23 7.05 4.69
C TRP A 8 11.52 5.97 3.66
N VAL A 9 12.35 6.26 2.66
CA VAL A 9 12.64 5.31 1.57
C VAL A 9 14.08 4.77 1.62
N GLU A 10 15.01 5.46 2.29
CA GLU A 10 16.44 5.11 2.32
C GLU A 10 16.76 3.74 2.94
N THR A 11 15.90 3.24 3.84
CA THR A 11 16.11 1.95 4.52
C THR A 11 15.40 0.79 3.86
N ILE A 12 14.47 1.08 2.93
CA ILE A 12 13.56 0.07 2.35
C ILE A 12 14.33 -1.13 1.81
N GLU A 13 15.29 -0.92 0.91
CA GLU A 13 16.02 -2.02 0.25
C GLU A 13 16.66 -2.98 1.27
N ARG A 14 17.25 -2.44 2.33
CA ARG A 14 17.89 -3.23 3.38
C ARG A 14 16.90 -4.04 4.20
N GLU A 15 15.69 -3.51 4.39
CA GLU A 15 14.67 -4.05 5.30
C GLU A 15 13.68 -5.01 4.60
N LEU A 16 13.72 -5.10 3.25
CA LEU A 16 12.80 -5.94 2.46
C LEU A 16 12.71 -7.40 2.92
N PRO A 17 13.82 -8.12 3.17
CA PRO A 17 13.74 -9.54 3.57
C PRO A 17 13.03 -9.72 4.92
N ASP A 18 13.30 -8.84 5.88
CA ASP A 18 12.67 -8.90 7.20
C ASP A 18 11.19 -8.50 7.14
N TYR A 19 10.87 -7.49 6.33
CA TYR A 19 9.47 -7.08 6.12
C TYR A 19 8.67 -8.20 5.45
N GLU A 20 9.18 -8.82 4.38
CA GLU A 20 8.51 -9.95 3.72
C GLU A 20 8.32 -11.14 4.68
N LYS A 21 9.33 -11.46 5.49
CA LYS A 21 9.22 -12.49 6.54
C LYS A 21 8.13 -12.16 7.55
N SER A 22 8.01 -10.89 7.93
CA SER A 22 6.94 -10.41 8.82
C SER A 22 5.56 -10.58 8.18
N LEU A 23 5.39 -10.25 6.89
CA LEU A 23 4.15 -10.47 6.16
C LEU A 23 3.78 -11.96 6.11
N ARG A 24 4.72 -12.84 5.75
CA ARG A 24 4.50 -14.30 5.76
C ARG A 24 4.03 -14.80 7.12
N HIS A 25 4.59 -14.25 8.20
CA HIS A 25 4.20 -14.64 9.56
C HIS A 25 2.80 -14.15 9.94
N LYS A 26 2.46 -12.90 9.56
CA LYS A 26 1.19 -12.24 9.95
C LYS A 26 -0.01 -12.68 9.10
N ILE A 27 0.20 -12.89 7.81
CA ILE A 27 -0.89 -13.12 6.84
C ILE A 27 -0.64 -14.31 5.88
N GLY A 28 0.48 -15.01 6.02
CA GLY A 28 0.79 -16.16 5.15
C GLY A 28 1.18 -15.80 3.70
N LEU A 29 1.38 -14.52 3.39
CA LEU A 29 1.67 -14.03 2.05
C LEU A 29 3.08 -13.45 1.98
N ASP A 30 3.74 -13.70 0.85
CA ASP A 30 4.93 -12.99 0.42
C ASP A 30 4.58 -11.86 -0.57
N PHE A 31 5.59 -11.23 -1.14
CA PHE A 31 5.39 -10.13 -2.06
C PHE A 31 4.61 -10.54 -3.33
N ALA A 32 4.93 -11.69 -3.90
CA ALA A 32 4.16 -12.23 -5.03
C ALA A 32 2.72 -12.59 -4.64
N GLY A 33 2.53 -13.08 -3.41
CA GLY A 33 1.22 -13.36 -2.83
C GLY A 33 0.36 -12.10 -2.65
N ILE A 34 0.94 -10.98 -2.21
CA ILE A 34 0.25 -9.67 -2.15
C ILE A 34 -0.15 -9.21 -3.55
N ALA A 35 0.78 -9.26 -4.52
CA ALA A 35 0.50 -8.87 -5.90
C ALA A 35 -0.64 -9.71 -6.51
N ALA A 36 -0.67 -11.01 -6.24
CA ALA A 36 -1.70 -11.92 -6.71
C ALA A 36 -3.05 -11.65 -6.03
N GLY A 37 -3.09 -11.74 -4.70
CA GLY A 37 -4.34 -11.74 -3.92
C GLY A 37 -5.10 -10.43 -4.01
N ALA A 38 -4.43 -9.29 -3.97
CA ALA A 38 -5.06 -7.98 -4.11
C ALA A 38 -5.70 -7.74 -5.50
N ASN A 39 -5.38 -8.59 -6.49
CA ASN A 39 -5.87 -8.49 -7.87
C ASN A 39 -6.70 -9.73 -8.30
N ASN A 40 -7.06 -10.61 -7.38
CA ASN A 40 -7.76 -11.87 -7.65
C ASN A 40 -7.05 -12.76 -8.68
N LEU A 41 -5.73 -12.75 -8.69
CA LEU A 41 -4.89 -13.63 -9.49
C LEU A 41 -4.41 -14.81 -8.66
N THR A 42 -4.01 -15.88 -9.33
CA THR A 42 -3.31 -16.98 -8.67
C THR A 42 -1.84 -16.60 -8.42
N TYR A 43 -1.26 -17.15 -7.36
CA TYR A 43 0.17 -16.99 -7.09
C TYR A 43 1.03 -17.40 -8.29
N GLN A 44 0.70 -18.52 -8.92
CA GLN A 44 1.41 -19.03 -10.09
C GLN A 44 1.33 -18.07 -11.28
N ALA A 45 0.20 -17.39 -11.49
CA ALA A 45 0.07 -16.43 -12.59
C ALA A 45 1.04 -15.23 -12.45
N ILE A 46 1.39 -14.85 -11.22
CA ILE A 46 2.43 -13.83 -10.99
C ILE A 46 3.82 -14.42 -11.30
N LEU A 47 4.14 -15.60 -10.78
CA LEU A 47 5.45 -16.22 -10.99
C LEU A 47 5.75 -16.51 -12.46
N ASP A 48 4.76 -16.99 -13.23
CA ASP A 48 4.91 -17.28 -14.66
C ASP A 48 5.30 -16.05 -15.49
N LYS A 49 5.04 -14.86 -14.96
CA LYS A 49 5.35 -13.59 -15.63
C LYS A 49 6.68 -12.97 -15.15
N ALA A 50 7.22 -13.40 -14.03
CA ALA A 50 8.40 -12.81 -13.42
C ALA A 50 9.62 -12.80 -14.37
N ASP A 51 9.89 -13.91 -15.06
CA ASP A 51 11.01 -14.02 -16.02
C ASP A 51 10.75 -13.35 -17.37
N THR A 52 9.48 -13.20 -17.75
CA THR A 52 9.08 -12.77 -19.10
C THR A 52 8.63 -11.32 -19.18
N HIS A 53 8.47 -10.63 -18.04
CA HIS A 53 8.01 -9.26 -17.94
C HIS A 53 9.04 -8.36 -17.24
N PRO A 54 10.13 -7.95 -17.92
CA PRO A 54 11.08 -7.00 -17.36
C PRO A 54 10.39 -5.68 -17.00
N VAL A 55 10.72 -5.14 -15.83
CA VAL A 55 10.12 -3.93 -15.27
C VAL A 55 11.15 -2.80 -15.20
N ALA A 56 10.83 -1.65 -15.76
CA ALA A 56 11.62 -0.45 -15.59
C ALA A 56 11.01 0.46 -14.51
N VAL A 57 11.87 1.12 -13.74
CA VAL A 57 11.48 2.24 -12.88
C VAL A 57 12.15 3.49 -13.44
N VAL A 58 11.35 4.47 -13.82
CA VAL A 58 11.82 5.69 -14.49
C VAL A 58 11.77 6.86 -13.51
N PRO A 59 12.91 7.44 -13.14
CA PRO A 59 12.96 8.65 -12.34
C PRO A 59 12.34 9.83 -13.09
N ILE A 60 11.45 10.59 -12.46
CA ILE A 60 10.77 11.76 -13.05
C ILE A 60 11.21 13.01 -12.30
N THR A 61 11.69 14.02 -13.05
CA THR A 61 12.18 15.28 -12.47
C THR A 61 11.12 16.37 -12.36
N ALA A 62 9.91 16.14 -12.90
CA ALA A 62 8.82 17.10 -12.88
C ALA A 62 8.38 17.44 -11.44
N GLY A 63 7.80 18.64 -11.27
CA GLY A 63 7.31 19.13 -9.98
C GLY A 63 8.44 19.58 -9.06
N LYS A 64 8.49 19.05 -7.83
CA LYS A 64 9.52 19.36 -6.82
C LYS A 64 10.82 18.56 -7.01
N GLY A 65 10.93 17.84 -8.12
CA GLY A 65 12.08 17.01 -8.44
C GLY A 65 12.07 15.62 -7.78
N LEU A 66 13.18 14.91 -7.95
CA LEU A 66 13.34 13.55 -7.45
C LEU A 66 13.30 13.48 -5.92
N ILE A 67 12.72 12.40 -5.40
CA ILE A 67 12.92 11.96 -4.01
C ILE A 67 14.08 10.97 -4.07
N GLY A 68 15.19 11.30 -3.41
CA GLY A 68 16.35 10.42 -3.35
C GLY A 68 15.97 9.03 -2.84
N GLY A 69 16.41 7.98 -3.55
CA GLY A 69 16.13 6.59 -3.19
C GLY A 69 14.75 6.05 -3.58
N PHE A 70 13.81 6.88 -4.08
CA PHE A 70 12.46 6.39 -4.42
C PHE A 70 12.47 5.33 -5.53
N SER A 71 13.11 5.64 -6.67
CA SER A 71 13.14 4.72 -7.81
C SER A 71 13.90 3.43 -7.49
N SER A 72 15.01 3.52 -6.74
CA SER A 72 15.74 2.34 -6.29
C SER A 72 14.93 1.50 -5.30
N ALA A 73 14.17 2.11 -4.38
CA ALA A 73 13.28 1.39 -3.46
C ALA A 73 12.17 0.64 -4.21
N VAL A 74 11.50 1.29 -5.17
CA VAL A 74 10.49 0.64 -6.03
C VAL A 74 11.11 -0.53 -6.80
N THR A 75 12.30 -0.33 -7.38
CA THR A 75 13.04 -1.38 -8.10
C THR A 75 13.34 -2.56 -7.19
N ALA A 76 13.80 -2.30 -5.97
CA ALA A 76 14.13 -3.35 -4.99
C ALA A 76 12.89 -4.13 -4.55
N ILE A 77 11.74 -3.47 -4.30
CA ILE A 77 10.47 -4.12 -3.97
C ILE A 77 10.04 -5.08 -5.08
N ILE A 78 10.11 -4.64 -6.34
CA ILE A 78 9.72 -5.46 -7.50
C ILE A 78 10.68 -6.65 -7.69
N ARG A 79 11.99 -6.44 -7.46
CA ARG A 79 12.98 -7.54 -7.47
C ARG A 79 12.72 -8.56 -6.37
N GLN A 80 12.37 -8.12 -5.17
CA GLN A 80 12.04 -9.01 -4.06
C GLN A 80 10.79 -9.86 -4.37
N ALA A 81 9.86 -9.37 -5.18
CA ALA A 81 8.72 -10.14 -5.69
C ALA A 81 9.09 -11.15 -6.80
N GLY A 82 10.38 -11.27 -7.15
CA GLY A 82 10.92 -12.23 -8.12
C GLY A 82 11.08 -11.69 -9.54
N PHE A 83 10.78 -10.43 -9.82
CA PHE A 83 10.83 -9.87 -11.16
C PHE A 83 12.21 -9.33 -11.53
N HIS A 84 12.55 -9.40 -12.82
CA HIS A 84 13.69 -8.68 -13.36
C HIS A 84 13.34 -7.20 -13.48
N ALA A 85 13.78 -6.40 -12.51
CA ALA A 85 13.52 -4.96 -12.49
C ALA A 85 14.81 -4.14 -12.55
N PHE A 86 14.76 -2.95 -13.15
CA PHE A 86 15.87 -2.02 -13.23
C PHE A 86 15.41 -0.56 -13.19
N GLU A 87 16.20 0.28 -12.58
CA GLU A 87 16.08 1.72 -12.68
C GLU A 87 16.76 2.20 -13.97
N THR A 88 16.13 3.14 -14.68
CA THR A 88 16.76 3.74 -15.88
C THR A 88 17.83 4.74 -15.47
N ASN A 89 18.90 4.83 -16.27
CA ASN A 89 19.96 5.83 -16.05
C ASN A 89 19.50 7.25 -16.44
N SER A 90 18.58 7.30 -17.40
CA SER A 90 17.95 8.53 -17.86
C SER A 90 16.66 8.82 -17.10
N THR A 91 16.26 10.09 -17.05
CA THR A 91 15.02 10.55 -16.41
C THR A 91 13.96 10.91 -17.46
N ASP A 92 12.71 11.06 -17.03
CA ASP A 92 11.63 11.62 -17.82
C ASP A 92 11.44 10.89 -19.16
N VAL A 93 11.23 11.63 -20.26
CA VAL A 93 11.02 11.04 -21.60
C VAL A 93 12.19 10.19 -22.05
N ASN A 94 13.43 10.58 -21.75
CA ASN A 94 14.61 9.79 -22.08
C ASN A 94 14.65 8.48 -21.28
N GLY A 95 14.21 8.48 -20.02
CA GLY A 95 14.06 7.28 -19.21
C GLY A 95 13.01 6.32 -19.77
N ILE A 96 11.88 6.84 -20.24
CA ILE A 96 10.85 6.03 -20.92
C ILE A 96 11.39 5.41 -22.20
N TYR A 97 12.12 6.19 -23.00
CA TYR A 97 12.77 5.68 -24.20
C TYR A 97 13.81 4.59 -23.88
N GLU A 98 14.62 4.79 -22.84
CA GLU A 98 15.59 3.79 -22.36
C GLU A 98 14.87 2.51 -21.90
N ALA A 99 13.81 2.64 -21.10
CA ALA A 99 13.00 1.51 -20.60
C ALA A 99 12.49 0.65 -21.77
N PHE A 100 11.88 1.29 -22.76
CA PHE A 100 11.37 0.62 -23.96
C PHE A 100 12.50 -0.03 -24.78
N SER A 101 13.61 0.66 -24.99
CA SER A 101 14.77 0.18 -25.76
C SER A 101 15.45 -1.02 -25.08
N ARG A 102 15.38 -1.12 -23.75
CA ARG A 102 15.89 -2.27 -22.97
C ARG A 102 14.87 -3.41 -22.83
N GLY A 103 13.74 -3.32 -23.54
CA GLY A 103 12.74 -4.38 -23.60
C GLY A 103 11.85 -4.48 -22.35
N ALA A 104 11.72 -3.39 -21.57
CA ALA A 104 10.77 -3.37 -20.47
C ALA A 104 9.35 -3.58 -20.99
N LYS A 105 8.59 -4.45 -20.34
CA LYS A 105 7.16 -4.64 -20.61
C LYS A 105 6.29 -3.82 -19.67
N LEU A 106 6.80 -3.56 -18.49
CA LEU A 106 6.16 -2.71 -17.49
C LEU A 106 7.07 -1.53 -17.15
N ALA A 107 6.50 -0.38 -16.83
CA ALA A 107 7.22 0.76 -16.31
C ALA A 107 6.49 1.38 -15.11
N PHE A 108 7.25 1.81 -14.11
CA PHE A 108 6.78 2.55 -12.94
C PHE A 108 7.42 3.92 -12.93
N MET A 109 6.64 4.95 -12.61
CA MET A 109 7.12 6.33 -12.51
C MET A 109 6.24 7.16 -11.57
N ALA A 110 6.85 8.14 -10.92
CA ALA A 110 6.12 9.02 -10.00
C ALA A 110 6.60 10.47 -10.13
N ASP A 111 5.63 11.39 -10.04
CA ASP A 111 5.84 12.81 -9.80
C ASP A 111 5.09 13.26 -8.51
N ASP A 112 4.99 14.57 -8.26
CA ASP A 112 4.28 15.10 -7.09
C ASP A 112 2.76 14.86 -7.12
N GLN A 113 2.19 14.52 -8.27
CA GLN A 113 0.74 14.35 -8.44
C GLN A 113 0.34 12.88 -8.45
N ARG A 114 1.19 12.01 -9.02
CA ARG A 114 0.83 10.62 -9.27
C ARG A 114 2.03 9.69 -9.22
N PHE A 115 1.83 8.55 -8.58
CA PHE A 115 2.64 7.36 -8.78
C PHE A 115 1.82 6.37 -9.59
N ALA A 116 2.30 6.01 -10.77
CA ALA A 116 1.60 5.15 -11.72
C ALA A 116 2.51 4.06 -12.29
N GLY A 117 1.90 2.95 -12.69
CA GLY A 117 2.52 1.88 -13.45
C GLY A 117 1.83 1.72 -14.80
N PHE A 118 2.57 1.23 -15.79
CA PHE A 118 2.10 1.03 -17.17
C PHE A 118 2.54 -0.32 -17.69
N ALA A 119 1.61 -1.06 -18.33
CA ALA A 119 1.91 -2.25 -19.11
C ALA A 119 1.82 -1.89 -20.60
N PHE A 120 2.96 -1.87 -21.29
CA PHE A 120 3.04 -1.35 -22.65
C PHE A 120 2.24 -2.18 -23.66
N GLU A 121 2.40 -3.50 -23.65
CA GLU A 121 1.71 -4.40 -24.58
C GLU A 121 0.22 -4.54 -24.24
N ALA A 122 -0.11 -4.68 -22.94
CA ALA A 122 -1.48 -4.84 -22.48
C ALA A 122 -2.28 -3.52 -22.50
N LYS A 123 -1.63 -2.36 -22.76
CA LYS A 123 -2.24 -1.01 -22.75
C LYS A 123 -3.01 -0.72 -21.45
N ARG A 124 -2.42 -1.12 -20.33
CA ARG A 124 -3.01 -0.99 -18.99
C ARG A 124 -2.20 -0.01 -18.17
N ALA A 125 -2.90 0.74 -17.32
CA ALA A 125 -2.29 1.61 -16.33
C ALA A 125 -2.80 1.27 -14.93
N SER A 126 -1.97 1.46 -13.92
CA SER A 126 -2.30 1.30 -12.50
C SER A 126 -2.01 2.60 -11.75
N ASP A 127 -2.88 2.95 -10.81
CA ASP A 127 -2.75 4.14 -9.93
C ASP A 127 -2.46 3.70 -8.50
N ASN A 128 -1.44 4.31 -7.88
CA ASN A 128 -1.03 3.91 -6.55
C ASN A 128 -2.09 4.16 -5.46
N ASN A 129 -2.98 5.15 -5.61
CA ASN A 129 -4.02 5.37 -4.59
C ASN A 129 -4.99 4.19 -4.55
N ASP A 130 -5.48 3.75 -5.72
CA ASP A 130 -6.37 2.59 -5.83
C ASP A 130 -5.65 1.31 -5.38
N ALA A 131 -4.43 1.09 -5.89
CA ALA A 131 -3.62 -0.06 -5.53
C ALA A 131 -3.32 -0.12 -4.02
N THR A 132 -2.98 1.00 -3.39
CA THR A 132 -2.76 1.09 -1.95
C THR A 132 -4.02 0.69 -1.18
N ALA A 133 -5.18 1.26 -1.53
CA ALA A 133 -6.43 0.91 -0.85
C ALA A 133 -6.76 -0.60 -0.99
N ARG A 134 -6.65 -1.16 -2.21
CA ARG A 134 -6.88 -2.60 -2.45
C ARG A 134 -5.90 -3.49 -1.71
N GLY A 135 -4.63 -3.16 -1.76
CA GLY A 135 -3.58 -3.94 -1.11
C GLY A 135 -3.71 -3.97 0.40
N PHE A 136 -3.95 -2.82 1.05
CA PHE A 136 -4.09 -2.76 2.50
C PHE A 136 -5.43 -3.34 3.00
N VAL A 137 -6.53 -3.21 2.25
CA VAL A 137 -7.77 -3.94 2.56
C VAL A 137 -7.56 -5.44 2.41
N HIS A 138 -6.86 -5.91 1.36
CA HIS A 138 -6.52 -7.32 1.20
C HIS A 138 -5.63 -7.84 2.34
N ALA A 139 -4.65 -7.06 2.77
CA ALA A 139 -3.79 -7.43 3.89
C ALA A 139 -4.56 -7.55 5.21
N LEU A 140 -5.49 -6.63 5.50
CA LEU A 140 -6.37 -6.73 6.67
C LEU A 140 -7.29 -7.95 6.59
N ASP A 141 -7.87 -8.21 5.43
CA ASP A 141 -8.74 -9.37 5.18
C ASP A 141 -8.00 -10.70 5.42
N ALA A 142 -6.76 -10.79 4.94
CA ALA A 142 -5.90 -11.96 5.15
C ALA A 142 -5.45 -12.13 6.61
N MET A 143 -5.27 -11.02 7.34
CA MET A 143 -4.90 -11.03 8.76
C MET A 143 -6.09 -11.38 9.67
N CYS A 144 -7.31 -11.11 9.21
CA CYS A 144 -8.53 -11.30 9.97
C CYS A 144 -8.98 -12.77 9.95
N PRO A 145 -9.15 -13.44 11.09
CA PRO A 145 -9.70 -14.79 11.14
C PRO A 145 -11.09 -14.89 10.46
N GLY A 146 -11.15 -15.65 9.37
CA GLY A 146 -12.37 -15.83 8.56
C GLY A 146 -12.70 -14.66 7.62
N GLY A 147 -11.76 -13.74 7.37
CA GLY A 147 -11.94 -12.58 6.50
C GLY A 147 -12.81 -11.47 7.09
N LEU A 148 -13.08 -10.43 6.30
CA LEU A 148 -13.79 -9.22 6.73
C LEU A 148 -15.32 -9.25 6.46
N SER A 149 -15.85 -10.28 5.77
CA SER A 149 -17.30 -10.38 5.54
C SER A 149 -18.07 -10.33 6.84
N ASP A 150 -19.16 -9.56 6.86
CA ASP A 150 -20.05 -9.34 8.02
C ASP A 150 -19.39 -8.68 9.25
N LYS A 151 -18.19 -8.08 9.09
CA LYS A 151 -17.47 -7.42 10.18
C LYS A 151 -17.54 -5.90 10.05
N LYS A 152 -17.58 -5.24 11.21
CA LYS A 152 -17.42 -3.78 11.29
C LYS A 152 -15.95 -3.42 11.16
N VAL A 153 -15.63 -2.54 10.22
CA VAL A 153 -14.26 -2.05 9.96
C VAL A 153 -14.23 -0.54 10.11
N LEU A 154 -13.39 -0.04 11.01
CA LEU A 154 -13.16 1.39 11.15
C LEU A 154 -12.13 1.83 10.11
N ILE A 155 -12.46 2.87 9.36
CA ILE A 155 -11.55 3.55 8.45
C ILE A 155 -11.21 4.90 9.06
N MET A 156 -9.99 5.06 9.53
CA MET A 156 -9.50 6.32 10.05
C MET A 156 -8.94 7.17 8.91
N GLY A 157 -9.53 8.36 8.72
CA GLY A 157 -9.20 9.26 7.62
C GLY A 157 -10.14 9.15 6.42
N CYS A 158 -10.88 10.22 6.15
CA CYS A 158 -11.84 10.33 5.03
C CYS A 158 -11.22 10.86 3.73
N GLY A 159 -9.91 10.70 3.56
CA GLY A 159 -9.16 11.06 2.36
C GLY A 159 -9.40 10.11 1.18
N ILE A 160 -8.56 10.23 0.14
CA ILE A 160 -8.68 9.40 -1.08
C ILE A 160 -8.59 7.92 -0.74
N ILE A 161 -7.56 7.49 0.01
CA ILE A 161 -7.35 6.08 0.37
C ILE A 161 -8.49 5.55 1.22
N GLY A 162 -8.94 6.33 2.22
CA GLY A 162 -10.07 5.92 3.08
C GLY A 162 -11.36 5.71 2.27
N LYS A 163 -11.69 6.61 1.34
CA LYS A 163 -12.88 6.47 0.49
C LYS A 163 -12.80 5.26 -0.44
N LEU A 164 -11.65 5.03 -1.06
CA LEU A 164 -11.43 3.84 -1.90
C LEU A 164 -11.53 2.56 -1.06
N SER A 165 -10.95 2.55 0.15
CA SER A 165 -11.07 1.40 1.07
C SER A 165 -12.51 1.13 1.48
N TYR A 166 -13.32 2.17 1.69
CA TYR A 166 -14.73 2.05 2.01
C TYR A 166 -15.49 1.29 0.91
N ASP A 167 -15.32 1.70 -0.35
CA ASP A 167 -15.97 1.07 -1.49
C ASP A 167 -15.54 -0.40 -1.67
N ILE A 168 -14.26 -0.70 -1.40
CA ILE A 168 -13.73 -2.08 -1.47
C ILE A 168 -14.32 -2.95 -0.36
N LEU A 169 -14.41 -2.42 0.86
CA LEU A 169 -14.99 -3.14 2.01
C LEU A 169 -16.47 -3.45 1.81
N LEU A 170 -17.25 -2.52 1.23
CA LEU A 170 -18.64 -2.80 0.86
C LEU A 170 -18.74 -3.97 -0.13
N LYS A 171 -17.87 -4.02 -1.15
CA LYS A 171 -17.82 -5.14 -2.11
C LYS A 171 -17.44 -6.47 -1.47
N LYS A 172 -16.77 -6.44 -0.31
CA LYS A 172 -16.45 -7.62 0.51
C LYS A 172 -17.55 -7.98 1.52
N ASN A 173 -18.71 -7.31 1.48
CA ASN A 173 -19.81 -7.44 2.44
C ASN A 173 -19.39 -7.10 3.88
N ALA A 174 -18.41 -6.23 4.09
CA ALA A 174 -18.07 -5.67 5.38
C ALA A 174 -18.95 -4.45 5.68
N TYR A 175 -18.95 -3.99 6.94
CA TYR A 175 -19.66 -2.80 7.42
C TYR A 175 -18.64 -1.70 7.75
N PRO A 176 -18.15 -0.91 6.77
CA PRO A 176 -17.20 0.16 7.02
C PRO A 176 -17.85 1.35 7.72
N VAL A 177 -17.13 1.93 8.68
CA VAL A 177 -17.48 3.17 9.38
C VAL A 177 -16.27 4.08 9.33
N PHE A 178 -16.48 5.37 9.07
CA PHE A 178 -15.39 6.33 9.08
C PHE A 178 -15.12 6.89 10.48
N TYR A 179 -13.87 7.24 10.72
CA TYR A 179 -13.43 8.13 11.79
C TYR A 179 -12.61 9.27 11.20
N ASP A 180 -12.95 10.50 11.55
CA ASP A 180 -12.15 11.69 11.23
C ASP A 180 -12.42 12.80 12.27
N LYS A 181 -11.64 13.87 12.20
CA LYS A 181 -11.84 15.05 13.05
C LYS A 181 -13.25 15.61 12.89
N PRO A 182 -13.84 16.21 13.95
CA PRO A 182 -15.21 16.74 13.89
C PRO A 182 -15.47 17.69 12.73
N SER A 183 -14.44 18.46 12.31
CA SER A 183 -14.54 19.38 11.17
C SER A 183 -14.78 18.69 9.83
N VAL A 184 -14.35 17.43 9.69
CA VAL A 184 -14.53 16.59 8.48
C VAL A 184 -15.73 15.67 8.65
N ALA A 185 -15.84 15.03 9.81
CA ALA A 185 -16.86 14.01 10.10
C ALA A 185 -18.30 14.53 9.92
N LYS A 186 -18.57 15.82 10.24
CA LYS A 186 -19.89 16.45 10.13
C LYS A 186 -20.50 16.38 8.72
N ASP A 187 -19.68 16.30 7.69
CA ASP A 187 -20.09 16.29 6.29
C ASP A 187 -20.11 14.88 5.67
N ILE A 188 -19.85 13.84 6.48
CA ILE A 188 -19.71 12.45 6.02
C ILE A 188 -20.70 11.56 6.78
N ARG A 189 -21.52 10.86 6.01
CA ARG A 189 -22.45 9.88 6.57
C ARG A 189 -21.68 8.71 7.19
N ASP A 190 -22.21 8.18 8.30
CA ASP A 190 -21.61 7.06 9.04
C ASP A 190 -20.14 7.32 9.46
N CYS A 191 -19.85 8.56 9.90
CA CYS A 191 -18.56 8.97 10.41
C CYS A 191 -18.66 9.30 11.90
N ILE A 192 -17.84 8.61 12.71
CA ILE A 192 -17.65 8.93 14.13
C ILE A 192 -16.52 9.96 14.26
N SER A 193 -16.53 10.73 15.36
CA SER A 193 -15.50 11.76 15.61
C SER A 193 -15.02 11.78 17.06
N ASP A 194 -15.60 10.98 17.93
CA ASP A 194 -15.13 10.80 19.30
C ASP A 194 -14.02 9.73 19.32
N PRO A 195 -12.78 10.08 19.69
CA PRO A 195 -11.69 9.12 19.82
C PRO A 195 -11.98 7.94 20.76
N ALA A 196 -12.85 8.13 21.76
CA ALA A 196 -13.23 7.07 22.69
C ALA A 196 -14.00 5.93 22.02
N GLU A 197 -14.61 6.18 20.87
CA GLU A 197 -15.33 5.16 20.11
C GLU A 197 -14.42 4.23 19.31
N ILE A 198 -13.14 4.59 19.09
CA ILE A 198 -12.17 3.78 18.32
C ILE A 198 -12.01 2.39 18.94
N SER A 199 -11.99 2.30 20.27
CA SER A 199 -11.85 1.03 21.02
C SER A 199 -12.99 0.02 20.78
N ASN A 200 -14.11 0.46 20.21
CA ASN A 200 -15.22 -0.42 19.85
C ASN A 200 -14.97 -1.25 18.58
N TYR A 201 -13.86 -0.98 17.86
CA TYR A 201 -13.55 -1.61 16.56
C TYR A 201 -12.32 -2.50 16.64
N GLN A 202 -12.54 -3.77 16.33
CA GLN A 202 -11.45 -4.77 16.28
C GLN A 202 -10.65 -4.70 14.96
N TYR A 203 -11.21 -4.16 13.88
CA TYR A 203 -10.57 -4.10 12.55
C TYR A 203 -10.47 -2.66 12.09
N ILE A 204 -9.25 -2.21 11.80
CA ILE A 204 -8.95 -0.80 11.47
C ILE A 204 -8.13 -0.71 10.18
N ILE A 205 -8.57 0.16 9.26
CA ILE A 205 -7.75 0.71 8.19
C ILE A 205 -7.33 2.12 8.63
N ASP A 206 -6.03 2.33 8.87
CA ASP A 206 -5.50 3.65 9.24
C ASP A 206 -4.95 4.38 8.01
N ALA A 207 -5.78 5.22 7.39
CA ALA A 207 -5.43 6.05 6.25
C ALA A 207 -5.21 7.53 6.64
N THR A 208 -4.84 7.80 7.90
CA THR A 208 -4.53 9.15 8.39
C THR A 208 -3.12 9.59 7.98
N ASN A 209 -2.84 10.87 8.15
CA ASN A 209 -1.53 11.48 7.87
C ASN A 209 -0.94 12.19 9.09
N GLU A 210 -1.38 11.82 10.29
CA GLU A 210 -0.87 12.34 11.57
C GLU A 210 -0.26 11.20 12.37
N GLY A 211 1.01 11.33 12.72
CA GLY A 211 1.75 10.29 13.43
C GLY A 211 1.70 10.41 14.94
N GLY A 212 1.80 9.26 15.63
CA GLY A 212 2.09 9.17 17.05
C GLY A 212 0.99 9.63 18.02
N TRP A 213 -0.27 9.78 17.55
CA TRP A 213 -1.36 10.25 18.39
C TRP A 213 -2.25 9.14 18.96
N LEU A 214 -2.32 7.99 18.26
CA LEU A 214 -3.18 6.87 18.61
C LEU A 214 -2.51 6.01 19.69
N LYS A 215 -3.08 6.05 20.90
CA LYS A 215 -2.53 5.38 22.07
C LYS A 215 -3.16 4.01 22.29
N ASN A 216 -2.48 3.17 23.06
CA ASN A 216 -2.95 1.81 23.36
C ASN A 216 -4.32 1.78 24.06
N ASP A 217 -4.61 2.70 24.97
CA ASP A 217 -5.87 2.79 25.68
C ASP A 217 -7.06 3.26 24.82
N MET A 218 -6.79 3.73 23.60
CA MET A 218 -7.78 4.09 22.60
C MET A 218 -8.13 2.91 21.66
N LEU A 219 -7.43 1.78 21.77
CA LEU A 219 -7.56 0.63 20.88
C LEU A 219 -8.27 -0.53 21.55
N HIS A 220 -8.93 -1.36 20.76
CA HIS A 220 -9.43 -2.65 21.21
C HIS A 220 -8.27 -3.59 21.56
N ASP A 221 -8.35 -4.37 22.63
CA ASP A 221 -7.27 -5.27 23.11
C ASP A 221 -6.79 -6.26 22.02
N GLU A 222 -7.72 -6.70 21.17
CA GLU A 222 -7.43 -7.63 20.07
C GLU A 222 -7.52 -6.95 18.71
N VAL A 223 -7.11 -5.69 18.58
CA VAL A 223 -7.20 -4.95 17.33
C VAL A 223 -6.29 -5.53 16.24
N TYR A 224 -6.80 -5.54 15.01
CA TYR A 224 -6.05 -5.78 13.77
C TYR A 224 -6.00 -4.50 12.96
N ILE A 225 -4.81 -4.04 12.62
CA ILE A 225 -4.60 -2.75 11.96
C ILE A 225 -3.85 -2.95 10.65
N SER A 226 -4.39 -2.40 9.57
CA SER A 226 -3.70 -2.24 8.30
C SER A 226 -3.57 -0.75 8.00
N ALA A 227 -2.34 -0.23 7.99
CA ALA A 227 -2.06 1.20 8.06
C ALA A 227 -1.34 1.71 6.80
N PRO A 228 -2.08 2.11 5.74
CA PRO A 228 -1.50 2.83 4.60
C PRO A 228 -1.11 4.27 4.92
N GLY A 229 -1.55 4.82 6.04
CA GLY A 229 -1.26 6.20 6.45
C GLY A 229 0.20 6.42 6.78
N VAL A 230 0.75 7.56 6.36
CA VAL A 230 2.14 7.96 6.61
C VAL A 230 2.16 9.41 7.06
N PRO A 231 2.78 9.70 8.22
CA PRO A 231 3.41 8.79 9.18
C PRO A 231 2.39 7.94 9.95
N LEU A 232 2.84 6.81 10.53
CA LEU A 232 1.99 5.90 11.31
C LEU A 232 1.37 6.61 12.52
N SER A 233 0.07 6.45 12.72
CA SER A 233 -0.68 7.12 13.79
C SER A 233 -0.37 6.59 15.19
N LEU A 234 0.01 5.31 15.32
CA LEU A 234 0.30 4.67 16.60
C LEU A 234 1.50 5.33 17.29
N ASP A 235 1.39 5.57 18.60
CA ASP A 235 2.54 5.91 19.42
C ASP A 235 3.45 4.66 19.64
N ASP A 236 4.65 4.86 20.19
CA ASP A 236 5.64 3.79 20.37
C ASP A 236 5.13 2.64 21.26
N ASN A 237 4.27 2.94 22.24
CA ASN A 237 3.69 1.94 23.12
C ASN A 237 2.63 1.10 22.39
N ALA A 238 1.69 1.74 21.69
CA ALA A 238 0.67 1.07 20.91
C ALA A 238 1.32 0.23 19.79
N LEU A 239 2.33 0.78 19.10
CA LEU A 239 3.10 0.05 18.10
C LEU A 239 3.68 -1.25 18.65
N LYS A 240 4.37 -1.19 19.79
CA LYS A 240 4.98 -2.36 20.44
C LYS A 240 3.94 -3.40 20.89
N MET A 241 2.80 -2.95 21.40
CA MET A 241 1.75 -3.85 21.90
C MET A 241 1.02 -4.58 20.78
N HIS A 242 0.83 -3.93 19.64
CA HIS A 242 0.03 -4.47 18.52
C HIS A 242 0.86 -4.91 17.31
N GLU A 243 2.19 -4.92 17.39
CA GLU A 243 3.11 -5.23 16.28
C GLU A 243 2.73 -6.51 15.51
N LYS A 244 2.27 -7.54 16.20
CA LYS A 244 1.89 -8.84 15.60
C LYS A 244 0.62 -8.77 14.76
N ARG A 245 -0.24 -7.77 15.00
CA ARG A 245 -1.53 -7.54 14.34
C ARG A 245 -1.58 -6.20 13.62
N LEU A 246 -0.40 -5.66 13.31
CA LEU A 246 -0.23 -4.44 12.54
C LEU A 246 0.52 -4.74 11.24
N ILE A 247 -0.04 -4.26 10.12
CA ILE A 247 0.66 -4.15 8.84
C ILE A 247 0.77 -2.66 8.52
N HIS A 248 1.99 -2.19 8.34
CA HIS A 248 2.30 -0.82 7.95
C HIS A 248 3.53 -0.82 7.05
N ASP A 249 3.45 -0.09 5.97
CA ASP A 249 4.59 0.27 5.12
C ASP A 249 4.29 1.56 4.36
N VAL A 250 5.32 2.12 3.76
CA VAL A 250 5.22 3.40 3.06
C VAL A 250 5.13 3.27 1.54
N LEU A 251 5.42 2.08 0.98
CA LEU A 251 5.56 1.92 -0.47
C LEU A 251 5.29 0.49 -0.98
N HIS A 252 5.55 -0.55 -0.16
CA HIS A 252 5.63 -1.94 -0.59
C HIS A 252 4.30 -2.48 -1.11
N ILE A 253 3.26 -2.50 -0.27
CA ILE A 253 1.95 -3.07 -0.61
C ILE A 253 1.33 -2.35 -1.81
N GLY A 254 1.42 -1.02 -1.88
CA GLY A 254 0.95 -0.25 -3.02
C GLY A 254 1.64 -0.65 -4.32
N THR A 255 2.99 -0.69 -4.32
CA THR A 255 3.79 -1.10 -5.49
C THR A 255 3.49 -2.52 -5.95
N LEU A 256 3.38 -3.48 -5.01
CA LEU A 256 3.07 -4.88 -5.31
C LEU A 256 1.66 -5.04 -5.88
N THR A 257 0.69 -4.31 -5.34
CA THR A 257 -0.68 -4.32 -5.87
C THR A 257 -0.75 -3.75 -7.28
N MET A 258 -0.03 -2.64 -7.54
CA MET A 258 0.13 -2.10 -8.90
C MET A 258 0.75 -3.12 -9.84
N LEU A 259 1.81 -3.81 -9.41
CA LEU A 259 2.47 -4.86 -10.22
C LEU A 259 1.48 -5.94 -10.62
N GLY A 260 0.72 -6.49 -9.68
CA GLY A 260 -0.29 -7.50 -9.95
C GLY A 260 -1.38 -7.01 -10.90
N GLU A 261 -1.86 -5.77 -10.77
CA GLU A 261 -2.85 -5.18 -11.66
C GLU A 261 -2.36 -5.08 -13.11
N LEU A 262 -1.10 -4.70 -13.30
CA LEU A 262 -0.51 -4.59 -14.65
C LEU A 262 -0.35 -5.95 -15.33
N LEU A 263 -0.34 -7.03 -14.57
CA LEU A 263 -0.19 -8.41 -15.04
C LEU A 263 -1.53 -9.16 -15.20
N SER A 264 -2.64 -8.57 -14.72
CA SER A 264 -3.97 -9.17 -14.73
C SER A 264 -4.59 -9.30 -16.13
#